data_efdb7899362032dae7e34399237c1d89
#
_entry.id   efdb7899362032dae7e34399237c1d89
#
_cell.length_a   1.000
_cell.length_b   1.000
_cell.length_c   1.000
_cell.angle_alpha   90.00
_cell.angle_beta   90.00
_cell.angle_gamma   90.00
#
_symmetry.space_group_name_H-M   'P 1'
#
loop_
_entity.id
_entity.type
_entity.pdbx_description
1 polymer ?
#
loop_
_entity_poly.entity_id
_entity_poly.type
_entity_poly.pdbx_seq_one_letter_code
_entity_poly.pdbx_strand_id
1 'polypeptide(L)'
;MSASPVSTTVSAAAGGDASSSVRPAIGSAFYPVSPTEARLRELLARRILILDGAMGTMIQRYKLTEEQYRGERFADHPHDVKGNNELLSLTQPQVISEIHEQYLAAGADLIETNTFGATSIAQSDYRMPGVAREMNLVSARLARAACDKYSTPERPRFVAGALGPQPKTASISPDVNDPAARNVTFDELRAAYDEQTRALIEGGTDVLLVETIFDTLNAKAALFAIDEIFAERVAAGLPTLPIMVSGTVTDASGRILSGQTVEAFWNSVRHARPLTIGLNCALGAALMRPYVEELSNKCDTFLCVYPNAGLPNPMAETGFDETPDITAGLLKEFAQAGFVNVAGGCCGTTPDHIAAIAKAIDGVAPRKVPAYEGKAAGTLRLSGLEPFNVDDDSLFVNVGERTNVTGSKAFARLILNEKFDEALAVARQQVENGAQVIDINMDE
;
A
#
# COMPACT_ATOMS: atom_id res chain seq x y z
N MET A 1 -34.02 29.36 45.18
CA MET A 1 -32.75 30.06 44.90
C MET A 1 -32.28 29.56 43.55
N SER A 2 -32.43 30.42 42.58
CA SER A 2 -32.22 30.19 41.15
C SER A 2 -30.74 30.40 40.82
N ALA A 3 -30.11 29.47 40.11
CA ALA A 3 -28.79 29.69 39.53
C ALA A 3 -28.92 29.64 38.00
N SER A 4 -28.66 30.78 37.38
CA SER A 4 -28.65 30.96 35.91
C SER A 4 -27.33 30.44 35.30
N PRO A 5 -27.34 29.99 34.05
CA PRO A 5 -26.12 29.55 33.35
C PRO A 5 -25.37 30.76 32.78
N VAL A 6 -24.06 30.73 32.94
CA VAL A 6 -23.12 31.69 32.32
C VAL A 6 -22.91 31.33 30.86
N SER A 7 -23.35 32.24 29.97
CA SER A 7 -23.08 32.21 28.55
C SER A 7 -21.73 32.86 28.27
N THR A 8 -20.76 32.12 27.77
CA THR A 8 -19.51 32.70 27.23
C THR A 8 -19.61 32.77 25.71
N THR A 9 -19.90 33.98 25.24
CA THR A 9 -19.78 34.34 23.82
C THR A 9 -18.32 34.55 23.49
N VAL A 10 -17.76 33.69 22.58
CA VAL A 10 -16.47 33.93 21.95
C VAL A 10 -16.72 34.70 20.66
N SER A 11 -16.18 35.91 20.63
CA SER A 11 -16.20 36.82 19.49
C SER A 11 -15.35 36.26 18.35
N ALA A 12 -15.95 36.11 17.15
CA ALA A 12 -15.25 35.80 15.93
C ALA A 12 -14.55 37.06 15.40
N ALA A 13 -13.22 37.02 15.31
CA ALA A 13 -12.45 37.98 14.54
C ALA A 13 -12.29 37.40 13.11
N ALA A 14 -12.86 38.11 12.14
CA ALA A 14 -12.67 37.83 10.73
C ALA A 14 -11.31 38.36 10.25
N GLY A 15 -10.61 37.57 9.45
CA GLY A 15 -9.49 38.05 8.63
C GLY A 15 -8.46 36.99 8.29
N GLY A 16 -8.41 36.57 7.02
CA GLY A 16 -7.24 35.93 6.46
C GLY A 16 -7.54 34.58 5.76
N ASP A 17 -7.85 34.66 4.50
CA ASP A 17 -7.89 33.54 3.56
C ASP A 17 -6.54 32.81 3.52
N ALA A 18 -6.52 31.62 4.06
CA ALA A 18 -5.56 30.58 3.73
C ALA A 18 -6.31 29.26 3.92
N SER A 19 -6.78 28.69 2.83
CA SER A 19 -7.39 27.36 2.82
C SER A 19 -6.34 26.30 3.21
N SER A 20 -6.08 26.16 4.51
CA SER A 20 -5.43 24.98 5.04
C SER A 20 -6.43 23.84 4.95
N SER A 21 -6.30 23.01 3.92
CA SER A 21 -7.06 21.78 3.82
C SER A 21 -6.62 20.82 4.92
N VAL A 22 -7.33 20.88 6.06
CA VAL A 22 -7.16 19.93 7.16
C VAL A 22 -7.91 18.66 6.77
N ARG A 23 -7.25 17.50 6.80
CA ARG A 23 -7.93 16.21 6.62
C ARG A 23 -8.96 16.01 7.75
N PRO A 24 -10.19 15.56 7.44
CA PRO A 24 -11.17 15.25 8.49
C PRO A 24 -10.68 14.10 9.37
N ALA A 25 -10.99 14.17 10.67
CA ALA A 25 -10.51 13.23 11.66
C ALA A 25 -11.16 11.85 11.55
N ILE A 26 -10.34 10.82 11.42
CA ILE A 26 -10.65 9.46 11.83
C ILE A 26 -9.39 8.94 12.52
N GLY A 27 -9.33 8.97 13.85
CA GLY A 27 -8.14 8.63 14.63
C GLY A 27 -7.35 9.84 15.14
N SER A 28 -6.48 9.62 16.09
CA SER A 28 -5.93 10.64 16.98
C SER A 28 -4.84 11.56 16.42
N ALA A 29 -4.33 11.34 15.21
CA ALA A 29 -3.28 12.18 14.64
C ALA A 29 -3.71 12.87 13.35
N PHE A 30 -3.66 14.20 13.36
CA PHE A 30 -3.82 15.03 12.16
C PHE A 30 -2.44 15.42 11.65
N TYR A 31 -2.10 14.97 10.46
CA TYR A 31 -0.92 15.47 9.79
C TYR A 31 -1.32 16.55 8.79
N PRO A 32 -0.64 17.70 8.78
CA PRO A 32 -0.86 18.72 7.75
C PRO A 32 -0.59 18.13 6.36
N VAL A 33 -1.41 18.52 5.38
CA VAL A 33 -1.15 18.18 3.98
C VAL A 33 0.19 18.79 3.55
N SER A 34 1.14 17.96 3.13
CA SER A 34 2.44 18.43 2.68
C SER A 34 2.36 19.15 1.33
N PRO A 35 3.33 20.01 0.99
CA PRO A 35 3.37 20.64 -0.34
C PRO A 35 3.37 19.62 -1.49
N THR A 36 4.06 18.51 -1.35
CA THR A 36 4.08 17.41 -2.33
C THR A 36 2.68 16.79 -2.48
N GLU A 37 2.01 16.51 -1.38
CA GLU A 37 0.65 15.97 -1.42
C GLU A 37 -0.34 16.95 -2.04
N ALA A 38 -0.27 18.23 -1.69
CA ALA A 38 -1.10 19.26 -2.30
C ALA A 38 -0.90 19.33 -3.81
N ARG A 39 0.34 19.26 -4.28
CA ARG A 39 0.67 19.25 -5.70
C ARG A 39 0.14 18.00 -6.41
N LEU A 40 0.30 16.84 -5.82
CA LEU A 40 -0.24 15.59 -6.38
C LEU A 40 -1.77 15.61 -6.45
N ARG A 41 -2.45 16.10 -5.42
CA ARG A 41 -3.92 16.25 -5.41
C ARG A 41 -4.40 17.19 -6.54
N GLU A 42 -3.71 18.29 -6.77
CA GLU A 42 -3.99 19.21 -7.88
C GLU A 42 -3.86 18.51 -9.24
N LEU A 43 -2.79 17.75 -9.45
CA LEU A 43 -2.55 17.03 -10.70
C LEU A 43 -3.58 15.91 -10.90
N LEU A 44 -3.85 15.10 -9.87
CA LEU A 44 -4.81 13.99 -9.90
C LEU A 44 -6.26 14.45 -10.15
N ALA A 45 -6.58 15.68 -9.78
CA ALA A 45 -7.88 16.28 -10.10
C ALA A 45 -7.99 16.75 -11.56
N ARG A 46 -6.87 16.99 -12.25
CA ARG A 46 -6.83 17.52 -13.62
C ARG A 46 -6.61 16.45 -14.68
N ARG A 47 -5.81 15.46 -14.41
CA ARG A 47 -5.45 14.39 -15.34
C ARG A 47 -5.12 13.09 -14.65
N ILE A 48 -5.16 12.00 -15.39
CA ILE A 48 -4.65 10.71 -14.93
C ILE A 48 -3.11 10.79 -14.94
N LEU A 49 -2.48 10.39 -13.83
CA LEU A 49 -1.03 10.29 -13.74
C LEU A 49 -0.56 8.91 -14.20
N ILE A 50 0.65 8.85 -14.70
CA ILE A 50 1.28 7.62 -15.17
C ILE A 50 2.30 7.15 -14.14
N LEU A 51 2.10 5.96 -13.59
CA LEU A 51 3.11 5.22 -12.84
C LEU A 51 3.98 4.45 -13.83
N ASP A 52 5.20 4.14 -13.47
CA ASP A 52 6.11 3.36 -14.31
C ASP A 52 5.70 1.88 -14.43
N GLY A 53 6.60 1.05 -14.87
CA GLY A 53 6.41 -0.38 -15.08
C GLY A 53 7.46 -1.22 -14.36
N ALA A 54 7.46 -2.50 -14.67
CA ALA A 54 8.21 -3.52 -13.93
C ALA A 54 9.73 -3.34 -13.98
N MET A 55 10.33 -2.93 -12.86
CA MET A 55 11.78 -2.92 -12.68
C MET A 55 12.39 -4.31 -12.93
N GLY A 56 11.83 -5.35 -12.33
CA GLY A 56 12.34 -6.72 -12.47
C GLY A 56 12.32 -7.23 -13.92
N THR A 57 11.27 -6.94 -14.69
CA THR A 57 11.19 -7.30 -16.13
C THR A 57 12.31 -6.62 -16.92
N MET A 58 12.59 -5.37 -16.62
CA MET A 58 13.66 -4.63 -17.29
C MET A 58 15.04 -5.14 -16.90
N ILE A 59 15.29 -5.44 -15.62
CA ILE A 59 16.56 -6.03 -15.16
C ILE A 59 16.85 -7.35 -15.89
N GLN A 60 15.84 -8.20 -16.08
CA GLN A 60 15.99 -9.50 -16.78
C GLN A 60 16.53 -9.33 -18.20
N ARG A 61 16.23 -8.22 -18.88
CA ARG A 61 16.74 -7.95 -20.25
C ARG A 61 18.25 -7.75 -20.31
N TYR A 62 18.88 -7.32 -19.21
CA TYR A 62 20.33 -7.17 -19.12
C TYR A 62 21.06 -8.51 -18.96
N LYS A 63 20.34 -9.61 -18.62
CA LYS A 63 20.89 -10.98 -18.47
C LYS A 63 22.15 -11.02 -17.59
N LEU A 64 22.13 -10.28 -16.49
CA LEU A 64 23.27 -10.15 -15.58
C LEU A 64 23.68 -11.51 -15.02
N THR A 65 25.01 -11.71 -14.90
CA THR A 65 25.59 -12.91 -14.29
C THR A 65 25.66 -12.79 -12.77
N GLU A 66 25.95 -13.88 -12.06
CA GLU A 66 26.17 -13.87 -10.61
C GLU A 66 27.26 -12.88 -10.21
N GLU A 67 28.39 -12.86 -10.95
CA GLU A 67 29.51 -11.94 -10.69
C GLU A 67 29.08 -10.48 -10.84
N GLN A 68 28.21 -10.17 -11.79
CA GLN A 68 27.68 -8.81 -11.97
C GLN A 68 26.70 -8.43 -10.85
N TYR A 69 25.90 -9.36 -10.33
CA TYR A 69 25.07 -9.11 -9.14
C TYR A 69 25.93 -8.84 -7.91
N ARG A 70 27.05 -9.57 -7.71
CA ARG A 70 27.99 -9.37 -6.60
C ARG A 70 28.72 -8.04 -6.72
N GLY A 71 29.11 -7.66 -7.95
CA GLY A 71 30.07 -6.57 -8.15
C GLY A 71 31.38 -6.83 -7.41
N GLU A 72 32.24 -5.83 -7.33
CA GLU A 72 33.50 -5.93 -6.57
C GLU A 72 33.27 -6.05 -5.06
N ARG A 73 32.27 -5.33 -4.56
CA ARG A 73 32.01 -5.21 -3.11
C ARG A 73 31.59 -6.51 -2.43
N PHE A 74 30.88 -7.37 -3.12
CA PHE A 74 30.34 -8.63 -2.59
C PHE A 74 30.92 -9.86 -3.27
N ALA A 75 32.10 -9.74 -3.91
CA ALA A 75 32.76 -10.82 -4.64
C ALA A 75 32.92 -12.10 -3.77
N ASP A 76 33.29 -11.93 -2.51
CA ASP A 76 33.54 -13.02 -1.56
C ASP A 76 32.29 -13.42 -0.73
N HIS A 77 31.11 -12.90 -1.07
CA HIS A 77 29.90 -13.25 -0.33
C HIS A 77 29.60 -14.76 -0.47
N PRO A 78 29.30 -15.51 0.64
CA PRO A 78 29.28 -16.95 0.61
C PRO A 78 28.06 -17.58 -0.06
N HIS A 79 27.04 -16.78 -0.39
CA HIS A 79 25.80 -17.23 -1.02
C HIS A 79 25.60 -16.59 -2.38
N ASP A 80 24.85 -17.28 -3.25
CA ASP A 80 24.41 -16.70 -4.51
C ASP A 80 23.47 -15.54 -4.26
N VAL A 81 23.68 -14.45 -5.00
CA VAL A 81 22.89 -13.21 -4.90
C VAL A 81 22.17 -12.86 -6.20
N LYS A 82 22.33 -13.69 -7.24
CA LYS A 82 21.57 -13.53 -8.47
C LYS A 82 20.07 -13.66 -8.19
N GLY A 83 19.30 -12.66 -8.60
CA GLY A 83 17.89 -12.53 -8.26
C GLY A 83 17.59 -11.51 -7.15
N ASN A 84 18.62 -11.10 -6.39
CA ASN A 84 18.50 -9.97 -5.47
C ASN A 84 18.58 -8.66 -6.27
N ASN A 85 17.46 -8.28 -6.87
CA ASN A 85 17.41 -7.13 -7.75
C ASN A 85 17.70 -5.81 -7.02
N GLU A 86 17.35 -5.71 -5.74
CA GLU A 86 17.56 -4.53 -4.92
C GLU A 86 19.07 -4.25 -4.71
N LEU A 87 19.88 -5.32 -4.66
CA LEU A 87 21.34 -5.23 -4.55
C LEU A 87 21.96 -4.48 -5.73
N LEU A 88 21.34 -4.55 -6.91
CA LEU A 88 21.83 -3.89 -8.12
C LEU A 88 21.90 -2.36 -7.99
N SER A 89 21.15 -1.78 -7.11
CA SER A 89 21.29 -0.33 -6.79
C SER A 89 22.67 0.01 -6.23
N LEU A 90 23.35 -0.96 -5.60
CA LEU A 90 24.71 -0.80 -5.07
C LEU A 90 25.79 -1.31 -6.04
N THR A 91 25.50 -2.38 -6.78
CA THR A 91 26.51 -3.07 -7.61
C THR A 91 26.45 -2.72 -9.08
N GLN A 92 25.28 -2.32 -9.58
CA GLN A 92 25.03 -1.92 -10.98
C GLN A 92 24.15 -0.65 -11.05
N PRO A 93 24.49 0.44 -10.34
CA PRO A 93 23.62 1.62 -10.25
C PRO A 93 23.28 2.24 -11.59
N GLN A 94 24.17 2.11 -12.59
CA GLN A 94 23.95 2.58 -13.96
C GLN A 94 22.77 1.85 -14.63
N VAL A 95 22.60 0.54 -14.39
CA VAL A 95 21.48 -0.24 -14.94
C VAL A 95 20.16 0.26 -14.35
N ILE A 96 20.10 0.47 -13.05
CA ILE A 96 18.91 0.98 -12.38
C ILE A 96 18.56 2.39 -12.85
N SER A 97 19.56 3.27 -12.96
CA SER A 97 19.37 4.63 -13.48
C SER A 97 18.85 4.63 -14.93
N GLU A 98 19.41 3.81 -15.80
CA GLU A 98 18.97 3.67 -17.19
C GLU A 98 17.50 3.21 -17.27
N ILE A 99 17.08 2.27 -16.45
CA ILE A 99 15.68 1.78 -16.42
C ILE A 99 14.74 2.91 -15.97
N HIS A 100 15.08 3.64 -14.90
CA HIS A 100 14.29 4.80 -14.47
C HIS A 100 14.16 5.85 -15.58
N GLU A 101 15.25 6.18 -16.24
CA GLU A 101 15.24 7.14 -17.34
C GLU A 101 14.41 6.67 -18.54
N GLN A 102 14.42 5.37 -18.87
CA GLN A 102 13.58 4.80 -19.93
C GLN A 102 12.09 4.95 -19.61
N TYR A 103 11.66 4.69 -18.37
CA TYR A 103 10.27 4.88 -17.94
C TYR A 103 9.86 6.35 -17.93
N LEU A 104 10.72 7.24 -17.46
CA LEU A 104 10.46 8.69 -17.48
C LEU A 104 10.35 9.22 -18.90
N ALA A 105 11.20 8.76 -19.82
CA ALA A 105 11.14 9.09 -21.25
C ALA A 105 9.85 8.55 -21.90
N ALA A 106 9.38 7.37 -21.49
CA ALA A 106 8.13 6.76 -21.92
C ALA A 106 6.89 7.52 -21.41
N GLY A 107 7.06 8.44 -20.46
CA GLY A 107 5.98 9.29 -19.99
C GLY A 107 5.51 9.03 -18.56
N ALA A 108 6.21 8.24 -17.76
CA ALA A 108 5.89 8.08 -16.35
C ALA A 108 5.98 9.40 -15.60
N ASP A 109 4.99 9.71 -14.78
CA ASP A 109 4.96 10.85 -13.86
C ASP A 109 5.50 10.49 -12.49
N LEU A 110 5.29 9.21 -12.09
CA LEU A 110 5.85 8.61 -10.89
C LEU A 110 6.70 7.42 -11.29
N ILE A 111 7.86 7.25 -10.63
CA ILE A 111 8.68 6.04 -10.75
C ILE A 111 8.89 5.41 -9.39
N GLU A 112 8.83 4.10 -9.33
CA GLU A 112 9.06 3.32 -8.11
C GLU A 112 10.55 3.12 -7.87
N THR A 113 10.98 3.19 -6.61
CA THR A 113 12.35 2.84 -6.24
C THR A 113 12.58 1.34 -6.39
N ASN A 114 13.82 0.92 -6.66
CA ASN A 114 14.20 -0.50 -6.72
C ASN A 114 14.38 -1.07 -5.29
N THR A 115 13.28 -1.12 -4.52
CA THR A 115 13.31 -1.44 -3.08
C THR A 115 12.22 -2.42 -2.63
N PHE A 116 11.57 -3.10 -3.55
CA PHE A 116 10.45 -4.00 -3.28
C PHE A 116 10.75 -5.02 -2.16
N GLY A 117 11.91 -5.69 -2.21
CA GLY A 117 12.40 -6.64 -1.21
C GLY A 117 13.56 -6.09 -0.35
N ALA A 118 13.74 -4.77 -0.25
CA ALA A 118 14.88 -4.18 0.46
C ALA A 118 14.65 -4.03 1.98
N THR A 119 14.14 -5.06 2.65
CA THR A 119 14.01 -5.09 4.12
C THR A 119 15.00 -6.06 4.73
N SER A 120 15.34 -5.88 6.00
CA SER A 120 16.19 -6.82 6.74
C SER A 120 15.62 -8.25 6.76
N ILE A 121 14.28 -8.40 6.77
CA ILE A 121 13.60 -9.70 6.72
C ILE A 121 13.80 -10.35 5.35
N ALA A 122 13.50 -9.67 4.25
CA ALA A 122 13.63 -10.22 2.90
C ALA A 122 15.10 -10.46 2.52
N GLN A 123 16.00 -9.55 2.90
CA GLN A 123 17.43 -9.68 2.63
C GLN A 123 18.12 -10.78 3.46
N SER A 124 17.45 -11.30 4.49
CA SER A 124 17.93 -12.48 5.23
C SER A 124 17.98 -13.74 4.36
N ASP A 125 17.15 -13.85 3.32
CA ASP A 125 17.17 -14.95 2.36
C ASP A 125 18.49 -15.02 1.58
N TYR A 126 19.11 -13.83 1.37
CA TYR A 126 20.44 -13.69 0.77
C TYR A 126 21.56 -13.57 1.80
N ARG A 127 21.26 -13.70 3.09
CA ARG A 127 22.18 -13.46 4.23
C ARG A 127 22.81 -12.07 4.22
N MET A 128 22.03 -11.06 3.80
CA MET A 128 22.45 -9.67 3.66
C MET A 128 21.55 -8.67 4.43
N PRO A 129 20.98 -9.00 5.61
CA PRO A 129 20.04 -8.10 6.30
C PRO A 129 20.65 -6.73 6.62
N GLY A 130 21.95 -6.67 6.91
CA GLY A 130 22.66 -5.43 7.29
C GLY A 130 22.85 -4.45 6.13
N VAL A 131 22.52 -4.81 4.87
CA VAL A 131 22.65 -3.94 3.70
C VAL A 131 21.32 -3.29 3.31
N ALA A 132 20.22 -3.73 3.90
CA ALA A 132 18.86 -3.29 3.57
C ALA A 132 18.71 -1.77 3.62
N ARG A 133 19.15 -1.11 4.70
CA ARG A 133 19.07 0.34 4.83
C ARG A 133 19.79 1.07 3.69
N GLU A 134 20.99 0.63 3.34
CA GLU A 134 21.78 1.24 2.28
C GLU A 134 21.15 1.05 0.89
N MET A 135 20.59 -0.15 0.62
CA MET A 135 19.84 -0.42 -0.61
C MET A 135 18.71 0.59 -0.80
N ASN A 136 17.90 0.82 0.23
CA ASN A 136 16.80 1.78 0.18
C ASN A 136 17.29 3.21 -0.06
N LEU A 137 18.29 3.63 0.68
CA LEU A 137 18.85 4.98 0.56
C LEU A 137 19.41 5.26 -0.84
N VAL A 138 20.19 4.34 -1.37
CA VAL A 138 20.82 4.51 -2.69
C VAL A 138 19.77 4.40 -3.80
N SER A 139 18.84 3.45 -3.73
CA SER A 139 17.74 3.31 -4.70
C SER A 139 16.90 4.58 -4.79
N ALA A 140 16.53 5.16 -3.64
CA ALA A 140 15.77 6.42 -3.62
C ALA A 140 16.57 7.58 -4.25
N ARG A 141 17.87 7.68 -3.99
CA ARG A 141 18.74 8.69 -4.60
C ARG A 141 18.87 8.53 -6.12
N LEU A 142 18.97 7.30 -6.63
CA LEU A 142 19.02 7.04 -8.07
C LEU A 142 17.71 7.47 -8.74
N ALA A 143 16.57 7.07 -8.18
CA ALA A 143 15.25 7.47 -8.67
C ALA A 143 15.07 9.02 -8.61
N ARG A 144 15.49 9.66 -7.51
CA ARG A 144 15.44 11.12 -7.37
C ARG A 144 16.27 11.82 -8.44
N ALA A 145 17.49 11.38 -8.66
CA ALA A 145 18.37 11.96 -9.69
C ALA A 145 17.75 11.83 -11.10
N ALA A 146 17.14 10.69 -11.41
CA ALA A 146 16.44 10.50 -12.66
C ALA A 146 15.22 11.43 -12.77
N CYS A 147 14.39 11.52 -11.73
CA CYS A 147 13.25 12.44 -11.71
C CYS A 147 13.66 13.90 -11.87
N ASP A 148 14.71 14.35 -11.22
CA ASP A 148 15.20 15.73 -11.32
C ASP A 148 15.65 16.07 -12.75
N LYS A 149 16.25 15.11 -13.46
CA LYS A 149 16.66 15.25 -14.85
C LYS A 149 15.49 15.43 -15.82
N TYR A 150 14.35 14.79 -15.54
CA TYR A 150 13.18 14.76 -16.42
C TYR A 150 12.03 15.68 -15.96
N SER A 151 12.10 16.26 -14.76
CA SER A 151 11.08 17.19 -14.26
C SER A 151 11.11 18.53 -14.96
N THR A 152 9.92 19.04 -15.27
CA THR A 152 9.69 20.44 -15.67
C THR A 152 8.59 21.06 -14.80
N PRO A 153 8.45 22.38 -14.74
CA PRO A 153 7.36 23.02 -14.00
C PRO A 153 5.98 22.54 -14.43
N GLU A 154 5.80 22.28 -15.74
CA GLU A 154 4.53 21.81 -16.35
C GLU A 154 4.31 20.32 -16.12
N ARG A 155 5.40 19.56 -16.03
CA ARG A 155 5.36 18.11 -15.88
C ARG A 155 6.37 17.64 -14.82
N PRO A 156 6.08 17.88 -13.53
CA PRO A 156 6.93 17.39 -12.44
C PRO A 156 6.92 15.86 -12.40
N ARG A 157 8.03 15.27 -11.97
CA ARG A 157 8.20 13.83 -11.77
C ARG A 157 8.38 13.53 -10.29
N PHE A 158 7.85 12.42 -9.85
CA PHE A 158 7.83 12.04 -8.44
C PHE A 158 8.45 10.68 -8.23
N VAL A 159 9.11 10.52 -7.08
CA VAL A 159 9.68 9.25 -6.64
C VAL A 159 8.72 8.59 -5.65
N ALA A 160 8.23 7.42 -6.01
CA ALA A 160 7.46 6.54 -5.13
C ALA A 160 8.41 5.54 -4.46
N GLY A 161 8.59 5.69 -3.15
CA GLY A 161 9.38 4.75 -2.35
C GLY A 161 8.59 3.46 -2.14
N ALA A 162 8.96 2.40 -2.84
CA ALA A 162 8.28 1.13 -2.83
C ALA A 162 8.58 0.34 -1.55
N LEU A 163 7.52 -0.01 -0.82
CA LEU A 163 7.51 -0.91 0.34
C LEU A 163 6.71 -2.16 -0.05
N GLY A 164 7.40 -3.18 -0.52
CA GLY A 164 6.78 -4.43 -0.95
C GLY A 164 6.40 -5.35 0.22
N PRO A 165 5.70 -6.45 -0.08
CA PRO A 165 5.35 -7.44 0.93
C PRO A 165 6.61 -8.19 1.43
N GLN A 166 6.48 -8.81 2.61
CA GLN A 166 7.54 -9.63 3.16
C GLN A 166 7.37 -11.11 2.76
N PRO A 167 8.45 -11.90 2.71
CA PRO A 167 8.37 -13.35 2.49
C PRO A 167 7.72 -14.09 3.65
N LYS A 168 7.55 -13.43 4.80
CA LYS A 168 6.87 -13.95 5.98
C LYS A 168 5.57 -13.19 6.23
N THR A 169 4.53 -13.91 6.66
CA THR A 169 3.19 -13.34 6.90
C THR A 169 2.79 -13.46 8.37
N ALA A 170 2.13 -12.42 8.87
CA ALA A 170 1.64 -12.40 10.25
C ALA A 170 0.22 -12.99 10.40
N SER A 171 -0.54 -13.12 9.30
CA SER A 171 -1.91 -13.64 9.32
C SER A 171 -2.00 -15.12 8.95
N ILE A 172 -1.05 -15.65 8.18
CA ILE A 172 -1.12 -16.99 7.61
C ILE A 172 -0.12 -17.89 8.33
N SER A 173 -0.57 -19.06 8.78
CA SER A 173 0.32 -20.05 9.38
C SER A 173 1.26 -20.65 8.32
N PRO A 174 2.55 -20.76 8.62
CA PRO A 174 3.49 -21.52 7.78
C PRO A 174 3.35 -23.04 7.98
N ASP A 175 2.63 -23.50 9.00
CA ASP A 175 2.37 -24.90 9.29
C ASP A 175 0.89 -25.22 9.14
N VAL A 176 0.55 -26.13 8.20
CA VAL A 176 -0.83 -26.55 7.95
C VAL A 176 -1.46 -27.28 9.14
N ASN A 177 -0.65 -27.85 10.04
CA ASN A 177 -1.13 -28.60 11.21
C ASN A 177 -1.23 -27.71 12.47
N ASP A 178 -0.66 -26.53 12.45
CA ASP A 178 -0.76 -25.55 13.53
C ASP A 178 -1.23 -24.19 12.99
N PRO A 179 -2.54 -23.93 13.03
CA PRO A 179 -3.09 -22.65 12.54
C PRO A 179 -2.61 -21.43 13.32
N ALA A 180 -2.07 -21.63 14.54
CA ALA A 180 -1.56 -20.53 15.38
C ALA A 180 -0.08 -20.22 15.11
N ALA A 181 0.65 -21.11 14.45
CA ALA A 181 2.07 -20.89 14.16
C ALA A 181 2.28 -19.62 13.35
N ARG A 182 3.31 -18.86 13.73
CA ARG A 182 3.77 -17.67 12.99
C ARG A 182 5.30 -17.70 12.92
N ASN A 183 5.84 -17.25 11.80
CA ASN A 183 7.28 -17.16 11.57
C ASN A 183 7.80 -15.71 11.57
N VAL A 184 6.93 -14.77 11.91
CA VAL A 184 7.25 -13.37 12.11
C VAL A 184 6.21 -12.74 13.04
N THR A 185 6.65 -11.80 13.88
CA THR A 185 5.78 -10.99 14.71
C THR A 185 5.44 -9.65 14.06
N PHE A 186 4.41 -8.98 14.56
CA PHE A 186 4.06 -7.62 14.14
C PHE A 186 5.22 -6.65 14.39
N ASP A 187 5.88 -6.74 15.54
CA ASP A 187 6.98 -5.84 15.91
C ASP A 187 8.23 -6.04 15.05
N GLU A 188 8.54 -7.28 14.63
CA GLU A 188 9.62 -7.54 13.69
C GLU A 188 9.31 -6.93 12.30
N LEU A 189 8.07 -7.08 11.82
CA LEU A 189 7.62 -6.45 10.57
C LEU A 189 7.70 -4.93 10.67
N ARG A 190 7.16 -4.36 11.76
CA ARG A 190 7.19 -2.92 12.03
C ARG A 190 8.62 -2.37 12.00
N ALA A 191 9.55 -3.05 12.70
CA ALA A 191 10.95 -2.62 12.74
C ALA A 191 11.63 -2.66 11.36
N ALA A 192 11.35 -3.69 10.55
CA ALA A 192 11.89 -3.79 9.19
C ALA A 192 11.34 -2.70 8.27
N TYR A 193 10.05 -2.39 8.36
CA TYR A 193 9.43 -1.30 7.60
C TYR A 193 9.84 0.09 8.11
N ASP A 194 10.10 0.27 9.40
CA ASP A 194 10.65 1.51 9.95
C ASP A 194 12.03 1.83 9.34
N GLU A 195 12.94 0.86 9.35
CA GLU A 195 14.28 1.02 8.74
C GLU A 195 14.18 1.37 7.26
N GLN A 196 13.34 0.66 6.50
CA GLN A 196 13.11 0.90 5.08
C GLN A 196 12.56 2.30 4.83
N THR A 197 11.49 2.68 5.54
CA THR A 197 10.81 3.96 5.37
C THR A 197 11.73 5.14 5.67
N ARG A 198 12.51 5.07 6.75
CA ARG A 198 13.47 6.14 7.09
C ARG A 198 14.53 6.31 6.02
N ALA A 199 15.06 5.23 5.49
CA ALA A 199 16.07 5.27 4.43
C ALA A 199 15.50 5.83 3.11
N LEU A 200 14.27 5.45 2.75
CA LEU A 200 13.57 5.99 1.57
C LEU A 200 13.35 7.50 1.69
N ILE A 201 12.87 7.98 2.84
CA ILE A 201 12.66 9.41 3.09
C ILE A 201 13.99 10.18 3.04
N GLU A 202 15.04 9.66 3.66
CA GLU A 202 16.40 10.25 3.62
C GLU A 202 16.95 10.29 2.19
N GLY A 203 16.60 9.31 1.37
CA GLY A 203 16.99 9.23 -0.04
C GLY A 203 16.26 10.19 -0.97
N GLY A 204 15.19 10.85 -0.49
CA GLY A 204 14.48 11.89 -1.24
C GLY A 204 13.22 11.40 -1.97
N THR A 205 12.53 10.40 -1.44
CA THR A 205 11.21 9.98 -1.93
C THR A 205 10.16 11.07 -1.73
N ASP A 206 9.25 11.19 -2.68
CA ASP A 206 8.10 12.10 -2.65
C ASP A 206 6.84 11.45 -2.06
N VAL A 207 6.70 10.15 -2.24
CA VAL A 207 5.54 9.33 -1.87
C VAL A 207 6.02 8.02 -1.26
N LEU A 208 5.30 7.48 -0.29
CA LEU A 208 5.50 6.13 0.23
C LEU A 208 4.45 5.20 -0.38
N LEU A 209 4.86 4.18 -1.10
CA LEU A 209 3.99 3.22 -1.78
C LEU A 209 4.06 1.86 -1.08
N VAL A 210 3.03 1.54 -0.28
CA VAL A 210 2.86 0.20 0.29
C VAL A 210 2.10 -0.64 -0.72
N GLU A 211 2.79 -1.56 -1.38
CA GLU A 211 2.27 -2.22 -2.58
C GLU A 211 2.21 -3.74 -2.49
N THR A 212 1.49 -4.33 -3.45
CA THR A 212 1.38 -5.79 -3.64
C THR A 212 0.94 -6.48 -2.35
N ILE A 213 0.02 -5.82 -1.62
CA ILE A 213 -0.45 -6.29 -0.34
C ILE A 213 -1.31 -7.53 -0.54
N PHE A 214 -0.86 -8.64 0.00
CA PHE A 214 -1.62 -9.90 0.07
C PHE A 214 -1.95 -10.33 1.51
N ASP A 215 -1.38 -9.66 2.52
CA ASP A 215 -1.69 -9.80 3.95
C ASP A 215 -1.91 -8.42 4.58
N THR A 216 -3.14 -8.17 5.05
CA THR A 216 -3.51 -6.87 5.63
C THR A 216 -2.84 -6.59 6.97
N LEU A 217 -2.44 -7.62 7.73
CA LEU A 217 -1.72 -7.42 8.99
C LEU A 217 -0.27 -6.96 8.72
N ASN A 218 0.38 -7.52 7.70
CA ASN A 218 1.69 -7.04 7.25
C ASN A 218 1.60 -5.57 6.77
N ALA A 219 0.56 -5.24 5.98
CA ALA A 219 0.33 -3.86 5.56
C ALA A 219 0.11 -2.91 6.74
N LYS A 220 -0.62 -3.35 7.77
CA LYS A 220 -0.81 -2.55 9.00
C LYS A 220 0.49 -2.32 9.75
N ALA A 221 1.41 -3.29 9.76
CA ALA A 221 2.74 -3.09 10.35
C ALA A 221 3.54 -2.01 9.62
N ALA A 222 3.49 -2.00 8.27
CA ALA A 222 4.10 -0.94 7.47
C ALA A 222 3.45 0.42 7.71
N LEU A 223 2.12 0.49 7.70
CA LEU A 223 1.37 1.74 7.93
C LEU A 223 1.57 2.27 9.34
N PHE A 224 1.71 1.40 10.33
CA PHE A 224 1.99 1.77 11.72
C PHE A 224 3.40 2.37 11.85
N ALA A 225 4.42 1.74 11.26
CA ALA A 225 5.78 2.28 11.23
C ALA A 225 5.83 3.66 10.54
N ILE A 226 5.10 3.83 9.43
CA ILE A 226 4.98 5.13 8.75
C ILE A 226 4.33 6.18 9.66
N ASP A 227 3.29 5.81 10.40
CA ASP A 227 2.59 6.74 11.30
C ASP A 227 3.50 7.20 12.45
N GLU A 228 4.27 6.30 13.07
CA GLU A 228 5.28 6.65 14.09
C GLU A 228 6.31 7.65 13.53
N ILE A 229 6.84 7.38 12.35
CA ILE A 229 7.80 8.28 11.67
C ILE A 229 7.15 9.64 11.38
N PHE A 230 5.89 9.67 10.96
CA PHE A 230 5.18 10.92 10.69
C PHE A 230 4.93 11.73 11.95
N ALA A 231 4.62 11.07 13.08
CA ALA A 231 4.50 11.73 14.37
C ALA A 231 5.83 12.41 14.79
N GLU A 232 6.96 11.70 14.64
CA GLU A 232 8.29 12.24 14.91
C GLU A 232 8.62 13.43 13.98
N ARG A 233 8.32 13.31 12.68
CA ARG A 233 8.57 14.37 11.69
C ARG A 233 7.78 15.63 12.01
N VAL A 234 6.51 15.49 12.33
CA VAL A 234 5.66 16.63 12.70
C VAL A 234 6.15 17.29 13.99
N ALA A 235 6.55 16.51 14.99
CA ALA A 235 7.16 17.02 16.23
C ALA A 235 8.48 17.79 15.96
N ALA A 236 9.21 17.40 14.90
CA ALA A 236 10.42 18.09 14.43
C ALA A 236 10.14 19.26 13.47
N GLY A 237 8.88 19.59 13.18
CA GLY A 237 8.50 20.64 12.23
C GLY A 237 8.73 20.27 10.75
N LEU A 238 8.88 18.97 10.44
CA LEU A 238 9.11 18.45 9.10
C LEU A 238 7.79 18.00 8.46
N PRO A 239 7.63 18.12 7.14
CA PRO A 239 6.43 17.66 6.45
C PRO A 239 6.34 16.12 6.42
N THR A 240 5.11 15.60 6.44
CA THR A 240 4.83 14.19 6.11
C THR A 240 4.86 13.96 4.59
N LEU A 241 4.82 12.71 4.17
CA LEU A 241 4.69 12.34 2.77
C LEU A 241 3.28 11.77 2.50
N PRO A 242 2.75 11.92 1.28
CA PRO A 242 1.57 11.17 0.88
C PRO A 242 1.85 9.67 0.87
N ILE A 243 0.84 8.87 1.20
CA ILE A 243 0.90 7.40 1.18
C ILE A 243 0.05 6.90 0.02
N MET A 244 0.57 6.01 -0.78
CA MET A 244 -0.17 5.18 -1.73
C MET A 244 -0.26 3.76 -1.18
N VAL A 245 -1.40 3.10 -1.35
CA VAL A 245 -1.63 1.72 -0.90
C VAL A 245 -2.18 0.91 -2.05
N SER A 246 -1.60 -0.28 -2.31
CA SER A 246 -2.05 -1.14 -3.40
C SER A 246 -2.11 -2.60 -2.96
N GLY A 247 -3.27 -3.22 -3.13
CA GLY A 247 -3.51 -4.62 -2.83
C GLY A 247 -3.31 -5.52 -4.04
N THR A 248 -3.16 -6.81 -3.79
CA THR A 248 -3.04 -7.83 -4.83
C THR A 248 -4.15 -8.86 -4.67
N VAL A 249 -5.05 -8.90 -5.65
CA VAL A 249 -6.05 -9.98 -5.76
C VAL A 249 -5.36 -11.20 -6.35
N THR A 250 -5.28 -12.28 -5.56
CA THR A 250 -4.43 -13.42 -5.89
C THR A 250 -5.05 -14.40 -6.88
N ASP A 251 -6.38 -14.39 -7.00
CA ASP A 251 -7.11 -15.31 -7.88
C ASP A 251 -8.49 -14.76 -8.31
N ALA A 252 -9.19 -15.56 -9.11
CA ALA A 252 -10.52 -15.22 -9.62
C ALA A 252 -11.63 -15.17 -8.55
N SER A 253 -11.35 -15.50 -7.28
CA SER A 253 -12.33 -15.33 -6.19
C SER A 253 -12.49 -13.87 -5.74
N GLY A 254 -11.57 -12.98 -6.18
CA GLY A 254 -11.58 -11.57 -5.82
C GLY A 254 -11.02 -11.28 -4.43
N ARG A 255 -10.24 -12.22 -3.89
CA ARG A 255 -9.67 -12.11 -2.55
C ARG A 255 -8.16 -11.91 -2.60
N ILE A 256 -7.64 -11.18 -1.65
CA ILE A 256 -6.20 -11.19 -1.35
C ILE A 256 -5.87 -12.49 -0.59
N LEU A 257 -4.59 -12.85 -0.48
CA LEU A 257 -4.18 -14.15 0.08
C LEU A 257 -4.61 -14.35 1.55
N SER A 258 -4.69 -13.29 2.35
CA SER A 258 -5.24 -13.36 3.72
C SER A 258 -6.77 -13.46 3.77
N GLY A 259 -7.44 -13.57 2.61
CA GLY A 259 -8.85 -13.93 2.47
C GLY A 259 -9.84 -12.77 2.34
N GLN A 260 -9.41 -11.52 2.51
CA GLN A 260 -10.28 -10.36 2.41
C GLN A 260 -10.73 -10.11 0.97
N THR A 261 -12.02 -9.72 0.82
CA THR A 261 -12.53 -9.11 -0.41
C THR A 261 -11.95 -7.71 -0.60
N VAL A 262 -12.13 -7.13 -1.77
CA VAL A 262 -11.57 -5.80 -2.10
C VAL A 262 -12.15 -4.69 -1.19
N GLU A 263 -13.45 -4.71 -0.89
CA GLU A 263 -14.04 -3.77 0.06
C GLU A 263 -13.56 -4.00 1.49
N ALA A 264 -13.40 -5.26 1.93
CA ALA A 264 -12.84 -5.58 3.24
C ALA A 264 -11.37 -5.12 3.35
N PHE A 265 -10.58 -5.29 2.29
CA PHE A 265 -9.23 -4.74 2.20
C PHE A 265 -9.24 -3.22 2.37
N TRP A 266 -10.10 -2.49 1.63
CA TRP A 266 -10.24 -1.05 1.77
C TRP A 266 -10.60 -0.65 3.21
N ASN A 267 -11.62 -1.26 3.81
CA ASN A 267 -11.99 -1.00 5.20
C ASN A 267 -10.83 -1.22 6.18
N SER A 268 -9.99 -2.23 5.91
CA SER A 268 -8.85 -2.60 6.75
C SER A 268 -7.73 -1.55 6.76
N VAL A 269 -7.49 -0.84 5.64
CA VAL A 269 -6.36 0.08 5.46
C VAL A 269 -6.74 1.56 5.39
N ARG A 270 -8.03 1.90 5.25
CA ARG A 270 -8.49 3.28 5.06
C ARG A 270 -8.16 4.23 6.20
N HIS A 271 -7.94 3.70 7.41
CA HIS A 271 -7.54 4.49 8.58
C HIS A 271 -6.22 5.24 8.36
N ALA A 272 -5.31 4.71 7.52
CA ALA A 272 -4.07 5.38 7.14
C ALA A 272 -4.28 6.59 6.22
N ARG A 273 -5.52 6.83 5.74
CA ARG A 273 -5.88 7.96 4.85
C ARG A 273 -4.96 8.09 3.64
N PRO A 274 -4.76 7.02 2.88
CA PRO A 274 -3.86 7.08 1.75
C PRO A 274 -4.32 8.10 0.71
N LEU A 275 -3.36 8.71 0.01
CA LEU A 275 -3.62 9.55 -1.15
C LEU A 275 -4.30 8.74 -2.26
N THR A 276 -3.82 7.52 -2.47
CA THR A 276 -4.46 6.56 -3.39
C THR A 276 -4.62 5.21 -2.73
N ILE A 277 -5.72 4.53 -3.09
CA ILE A 277 -5.88 3.08 -2.92
C ILE A 277 -5.83 2.43 -4.29
N GLY A 278 -5.44 1.18 -4.41
CA GLY A 278 -5.39 0.54 -5.71
C GLY A 278 -5.19 -0.95 -5.69
N LEU A 279 -5.02 -1.48 -6.90
CA LEU A 279 -4.72 -2.89 -7.15
C LEU A 279 -3.57 -3.01 -8.14
N ASN A 280 -2.69 -3.97 -7.90
CA ASN A 280 -1.58 -4.29 -8.80
C ASN A 280 -1.25 -5.79 -8.80
N CYS A 281 -0.48 -6.19 -9.78
CA CYS A 281 0.11 -7.54 -9.91
C CYS A 281 -0.94 -8.67 -9.96
N ALA A 282 -0.49 -9.91 -9.92
CA ALA A 282 -1.18 -11.20 -10.02
C ALA A 282 -2.06 -11.34 -11.27
N LEU A 283 -2.95 -10.40 -11.54
CA LEU A 283 -3.88 -10.45 -12.66
C LEU A 283 -3.49 -9.44 -13.75
N GLY A 284 -3.81 -9.76 -15.01
CA GLY A 284 -3.86 -8.79 -16.09
C GLY A 284 -5.10 -7.89 -15.97
N ALA A 285 -5.10 -6.77 -16.72
CA ALA A 285 -6.14 -5.76 -16.62
C ALA A 285 -7.56 -6.31 -16.83
N ALA A 286 -7.75 -7.21 -17.79
CA ALA A 286 -9.05 -7.80 -18.10
C ALA A 286 -9.68 -8.53 -16.89
N LEU A 287 -8.87 -9.33 -16.19
CA LEU A 287 -9.33 -10.08 -15.01
C LEU A 287 -9.44 -9.18 -13.76
N MET A 288 -8.67 -8.11 -13.69
CA MET A 288 -8.69 -7.16 -12.58
C MET A 288 -9.91 -6.22 -12.63
N ARG A 289 -10.49 -6.03 -13.80
CA ARG A 289 -11.56 -5.04 -14.08
C ARG A 289 -12.71 -5.02 -13.05
N PRO A 290 -13.38 -6.14 -12.71
CA PRO A 290 -14.51 -6.11 -11.78
C PRO A 290 -14.11 -5.61 -10.38
N TYR A 291 -12.91 -5.91 -9.94
CA TYR A 291 -12.38 -5.50 -8.63
C TYR A 291 -11.99 -4.02 -8.63
N VAL A 292 -11.48 -3.50 -9.75
CA VAL A 292 -11.23 -2.07 -9.95
C VAL A 292 -12.54 -1.29 -9.93
N GLU A 293 -13.57 -1.77 -10.60
CA GLU A 293 -14.91 -1.17 -10.61
C GLU A 293 -15.51 -1.15 -9.20
N GLU A 294 -15.45 -2.27 -8.47
CA GLU A 294 -15.89 -2.35 -7.08
C GLU A 294 -15.16 -1.30 -6.22
N LEU A 295 -13.84 -1.29 -6.23
CA LEU A 295 -13.04 -0.36 -5.45
C LEU A 295 -13.32 1.09 -5.82
N SER A 296 -13.48 1.38 -7.12
CA SER A 296 -13.85 2.69 -7.64
C SER A 296 -15.17 3.21 -7.06
N ASN A 297 -16.13 2.32 -6.81
CA ASN A 297 -17.43 2.68 -6.25
C ASN A 297 -17.42 2.80 -4.72
N LYS A 298 -16.43 2.17 -4.05
CA LYS A 298 -16.40 2.04 -2.58
C LYS A 298 -15.38 2.95 -1.89
N CYS A 299 -14.36 3.44 -2.59
CA CYS A 299 -13.32 4.24 -1.96
C CYS A 299 -13.56 5.75 -2.12
N ASP A 300 -13.23 6.49 -1.07
CA ASP A 300 -13.32 7.96 -0.95
C ASP A 300 -11.96 8.66 -1.12
N THR A 301 -11.05 8.00 -1.83
CA THR A 301 -9.74 8.55 -2.20
C THR A 301 -9.44 8.29 -3.67
N PHE A 302 -8.31 8.77 -4.19
CA PHE A 302 -7.92 8.51 -5.57
C PHE A 302 -7.60 7.03 -5.79
N LEU A 303 -7.77 6.54 -7.03
CA LEU A 303 -7.56 5.15 -7.39
C LEU A 303 -6.33 4.99 -8.30
N CYS A 304 -5.43 4.07 -7.92
CA CYS A 304 -4.23 3.69 -8.65
C CYS A 304 -4.33 2.25 -9.13
N VAL A 305 -4.07 1.98 -10.42
CA VAL A 305 -4.15 0.63 -10.99
C VAL A 305 -2.97 0.37 -11.90
N TYR A 306 -2.21 -0.71 -11.63
CA TYR A 306 -1.06 -1.12 -12.42
C TYR A 306 -0.97 -2.65 -12.52
N PRO A 307 -1.73 -3.24 -13.49
CA PRO A 307 -1.81 -4.68 -13.69
C PRO A 307 -0.55 -5.24 -14.33
N ASN A 308 -0.42 -6.56 -14.32
CA ASN A 308 0.54 -7.27 -15.17
C ASN A 308 0.19 -7.09 -16.66
N ALA A 309 1.16 -7.31 -17.55
CA ALA A 309 0.94 -7.40 -18.98
C ALA A 309 0.26 -8.75 -19.35
N GLY A 310 -0.96 -8.94 -18.85
CA GLY A 310 -1.71 -10.19 -18.95
C GLY A 310 -1.26 -11.26 -17.94
N LEU A 311 -1.30 -12.52 -18.37
CA LEU A 311 -0.89 -13.65 -17.55
C LEU A 311 0.54 -14.09 -17.85
N PRO A 312 1.24 -14.77 -16.90
CA PRO A 312 2.55 -15.32 -17.14
C PRO A 312 2.56 -16.26 -18.33
N ASN A 313 3.46 -16.02 -19.29
CA ASN A 313 3.66 -16.85 -20.48
C ASN A 313 5.16 -17.05 -20.73
N PRO A 314 5.72 -18.21 -20.37
CA PRO A 314 7.16 -18.48 -20.55
C PRO A 314 7.64 -18.42 -22.01
N MET A 315 6.70 -18.48 -22.98
CA MET A 315 7.03 -18.42 -24.42
C MET A 315 7.08 -16.97 -24.94
N ALA A 316 6.62 -16.00 -24.19
CA ALA A 316 6.69 -14.59 -24.56
C ALA A 316 8.05 -13.98 -24.17
N GLU A 317 8.51 -12.98 -24.93
CA GLU A 317 9.79 -12.29 -24.70
C GLU A 317 9.88 -11.64 -23.29
N THR A 318 8.76 -11.09 -22.83
CA THR A 318 8.66 -10.45 -21.50
C THR A 318 8.27 -11.43 -20.40
N GLY A 319 8.00 -12.70 -20.73
CA GLY A 319 7.42 -13.69 -19.82
C GLY A 319 5.92 -13.52 -19.57
N PHE A 320 5.24 -12.62 -20.32
CA PHE A 320 3.81 -12.30 -20.22
C PHE A 320 3.19 -12.18 -21.63
N ASP A 321 1.87 -12.36 -21.74
CA ASP A 321 1.19 -12.57 -23.02
C ASP A 321 0.60 -11.31 -23.66
N GLU A 322 0.47 -10.18 -22.94
CA GLU A 322 -0.06 -8.96 -23.50
C GLU A 322 1.03 -8.07 -24.14
N THR A 323 0.66 -7.50 -25.29
CA THR A 323 1.46 -6.47 -25.95
C THR A 323 1.12 -5.06 -25.42
N PRO A 324 1.98 -4.05 -25.68
CA PRO A 324 1.70 -2.67 -25.30
C PRO A 324 0.31 -2.16 -25.73
N ASP A 325 -0.13 -2.48 -26.94
CA ASP A 325 -1.44 -2.04 -27.47
C ASP A 325 -2.60 -2.70 -26.73
N ILE A 326 -2.48 -3.97 -26.35
CA ILE A 326 -3.53 -4.71 -25.63
C ILE A 326 -3.69 -4.10 -24.22
N THR A 327 -2.60 -4.02 -23.45
CA THR A 327 -2.62 -3.46 -22.10
C THR A 327 -3.11 -2.01 -22.11
N ALA A 328 -2.64 -1.18 -23.06
CA ALA A 328 -3.07 0.21 -23.20
C ALA A 328 -4.55 0.33 -23.55
N GLY A 329 -5.08 -0.56 -24.38
CA GLY A 329 -6.51 -0.61 -24.74
C GLY A 329 -7.41 -0.90 -23.54
N LEU A 330 -6.99 -1.85 -22.69
CA LEU A 330 -7.71 -2.21 -21.46
C LEU A 330 -7.67 -1.10 -20.42
N LEU A 331 -6.52 -0.48 -20.19
CA LEU A 331 -6.41 0.66 -19.26
C LEU A 331 -7.12 1.92 -19.78
N LYS A 332 -7.21 2.10 -21.11
CA LYS A 332 -8.04 3.14 -21.70
C LYS A 332 -9.53 2.94 -21.37
N GLU A 333 -10.01 1.71 -21.42
CA GLU A 333 -11.38 1.38 -21.01
C GLU A 333 -11.62 1.76 -19.54
N PHE A 334 -10.70 1.43 -18.63
CA PHE A 334 -10.81 1.83 -17.21
C PHE A 334 -10.85 3.36 -17.06
N ALA A 335 -10.01 4.07 -17.80
CA ALA A 335 -10.00 5.52 -17.79
C ALA A 335 -11.32 6.12 -18.32
N GLN A 336 -11.84 5.61 -19.43
CA GLN A 336 -13.11 6.05 -20.03
C GLN A 336 -14.32 5.72 -19.16
N ALA A 337 -14.28 4.59 -18.43
CA ALA A 337 -15.29 4.22 -17.42
C ALA A 337 -15.23 5.11 -16.17
N GLY A 338 -14.20 5.95 -16.03
CA GLY A 338 -14.02 6.84 -14.89
C GLY A 338 -13.55 6.11 -13.63
N PHE A 339 -12.76 5.04 -13.77
CA PHE A 339 -12.32 4.23 -12.62
C PHE A 339 -11.01 4.69 -12.02
N VAL A 340 -10.12 5.34 -12.77
CA VAL A 340 -8.72 5.53 -12.36
C VAL A 340 -8.28 6.99 -12.28
N ASN A 341 -7.32 7.26 -11.39
CA ASN A 341 -6.60 8.53 -11.27
C ASN A 341 -5.10 8.35 -11.55
N VAL A 342 -4.57 7.14 -11.30
CA VAL A 342 -3.20 6.75 -11.64
C VAL A 342 -3.28 5.43 -12.38
N ALA A 343 -2.57 5.31 -13.50
CA ALA A 343 -2.45 4.08 -14.27
C ALA A 343 -0.99 3.79 -14.57
N GLY A 344 -0.60 2.54 -14.51
CA GLY A 344 0.77 2.09 -14.78
C GLY A 344 0.80 0.61 -15.14
N GLY A 345 1.94 -0.02 -14.95
CA GLY A 345 2.10 -1.45 -15.21
C GLY A 345 2.93 -2.15 -14.14
N CYS A 346 2.66 -3.44 -13.94
CA CYS A 346 3.44 -4.32 -13.08
C CYS A 346 4.17 -5.38 -13.92
N CYS A 347 4.31 -6.61 -13.48
CA CYS A 347 5.11 -7.64 -14.14
C CYS A 347 4.81 -7.75 -15.65
N GLY A 348 5.88 -7.93 -16.45
CA GLY A 348 5.81 -8.02 -17.91
C GLY A 348 5.74 -6.68 -18.64
N THR A 349 5.44 -5.57 -17.96
CA THR A 349 5.38 -4.26 -18.60
C THR A 349 6.78 -3.67 -18.83
N THR A 350 6.91 -2.92 -19.91
CA THR A 350 8.16 -2.30 -20.38
C THR A 350 7.92 -0.81 -20.67
N PRO A 351 8.95 -0.02 -20.96
CA PRO A 351 8.78 1.36 -21.41
C PRO A 351 7.80 1.53 -22.58
N ASP A 352 7.74 0.58 -23.51
CA ASP A 352 6.79 0.61 -24.62
C ASP A 352 5.33 0.48 -24.14
N HIS A 353 5.07 -0.37 -23.11
CA HIS A 353 3.76 -0.46 -22.49
C HIS A 353 3.37 0.88 -21.85
N ILE A 354 4.29 1.47 -21.08
CA ILE A 354 4.02 2.77 -20.42
C ILE A 354 3.79 3.88 -21.42
N ALA A 355 4.56 3.93 -22.52
CA ALA A 355 4.36 4.90 -23.58
C ALA A 355 2.98 4.71 -24.26
N ALA A 356 2.58 3.47 -24.53
CA ALA A 356 1.29 3.15 -25.09
C ALA A 356 0.13 3.53 -24.17
N ILE A 357 0.24 3.22 -22.86
CA ILE A 357 -0.74 3.62 -21.84
C ILE A 357 -0.84 5.14 -21.77
N ALA A 358 0.28 5.84 -21.62
CA ALA A 358 0.31 7.31 -21.53
C ALA A 358 -0.38 7.96 -22.73
N LYS A 359 -0.12 7.45 -23.94
CA LYS A 359 -0.76 7.92 -25.17
C LYS A 359 -2.25 7.59 -25.23
N ALA A 360 -2.65 6.40 -24.79
CA ALA A 360 -4.03 5.93 -24.90
C ALA A 360 -5.00 6.66 -23.97
N ILE A 361 -4.51 7.14 -22.80
CA ILE A 361 -5.34 7.82 -21.79
C ILE A 361 -5.12 9.34 -21.77
N ASP A 362 -4.27 9.87 -22.65
CA ASP A 362 -4.07 11.31 -22.75
C ASP A 362 -5.38 12.03 -23.06
N GLY A 363 -5.64 13.11 -22.32
CA GLY A 363 -6.89 13.88 -22.44
C GLY A 363 -8.15 13.20 -21.87
N VAL A 364 -8.07 11.99 -21.35
CA VAL A 364 -9.19 11.36 -20.64
C VAL A 364 -9.30 11.96 -19.23
N ALA A 365 -10.54 12.31 -18.84
CA ALA A 365 -10.80 12.88 -17.52
C ALA A 365 -10.50 11.87 -16.41
N PRO A 366 -9.85 12.27 -15.30
CA PRO A 366 -9.61 11.37 -14.18
C PRO A 366 -10.92 11.03 -13.45
N ARG A 367 -10.90 9.91 -12.70
CA ARG A 367 -12.00 9.53 -11.82
C ARG A 367 -12.33 10.66 -10.84
N LYS A 368 -13.61 10.95 -10.70
CA LYS A 368 -14.11 11.84 -9.65
C LYS A 368 -14.22 11.07 -8.35
N VAL A 369 -13.50 11.52 -7.34
CA VAL A 369 -13.57 10.91 -6.00
C VAL A 369 -14.96 11.14 -5.42
N PRO A 370 -15.70 10.11 -5.01
CA PRO A 370 -17.00 10.28 -4.36
C PRO A 370 -16.85 11.07 -3.07
N ALA A 371 -17.74 12.03 -2.85
CA ALA A 371 -17.89 12.68 -1.56
C ALA A 371 -18.88 11.85 -0.71
N TYR A 372 -18.42 11.34 0.42
CA TYR A 372 -19.32 10.74 1.40
C TYR A 372 -19.91 11.85 2.27
N GLU A 373 -21.11 12.27 1.90
CA GLU A 373 -21.88 13.29 2.61
C GLU A 373 -23.08 12.65 3.32
N GLY A 374 -23.60 13.31 4.37
CA GLY A 374 -24.79 12.86 5.08
C GLY A 374 -24.61 11.50 5.78
N LYS A 375 -25.55 10.59 5.59
CA LYS A 375 -25.59 9.26 6.24
C LYS A 375 -24.33 8.43 5.98
N ALA A 376 -23.76 8.50 4.77
CA ALA A 376 -22.55 7.74 4.40
C ALA A 376 -21.30 8.17 5.19
N ALA A 377 -21.24 9.41 5.67
CA ALA A 377 -20.13 9.89 6.49
C ALA A 377 -20.10 9.25 7.89
N GLY A 378 -21.28 8.84 8.42
CA GLY A 378 -21.42 8.23 9.74
C GLY A 378 -21.27 6.69 9.76
N THR A 379 -21.06 6.04 8.61
CA THR A 379 -20.96 4.58 8.54
C THR A 379 -19.75 4.05 9.31
N LEU A 380 -19.98 3.16 10.28
CA LEU A 380 -18.91 2.36 10.90
C LEU A 380 -18.49 1.25 9.92
N ARG A 381 -17.21 1.24 9.54
CA ARG A 381 -16.67 0.29 8.56
C ARG A 381 -15.68 -0.65 9.24
N LEU A 382 -16.05 -1.90 9.35
CA LEU A 382 -15.21 -2.96 9.89
C LEU A 382 -14.79 -3.93 8.78
N SER A 383 -13.77 -4.73 9.05
CA SER A 383 -13.24 -5.72 8.13
C SER A 383 -12.97 -7.03 8.86
N GLY A 384 -13.72 -8.05 8.47
CA GLY A 384 -13.31 -9.45 8.61
C GLY A 384 -12.74 -9.93 7.28
N LEU A 385 -13.07 -11.13 6.83
CA LEU A 385 -12.85 -11.58 5.44
C LEU A 385 -13.78 -10.82 4.49
N GLU A 386 -14.99 -10.50 4.96
CA GLU A 386 -15.98 -9.67 4.29
C GLU A 386 -16.00 -8.27 4.93
N PRO A 387 -16.46 -7.25 4.21
CA PRO A 387 -16.75 -5.96 4.82
C PRO A 387 -17.96 -6.06 5.76
N PHE A 388 -17.90 -5.40 6.88
CA PHE A 388 -19.00 -5.24 7.78
C PHE A 388 -19.23 -3.76 8.05
N ASN A 389 -20.21 -3.19 7.34
CA ASN A 389 -20.55 -1.78 7.40
C ASN A 389 -21.83 -1.60 8.20
N VAL A 390 -21.83 -0.69 9.18
CA VAL A 390 -22.98 -0.38 10.03
C VAL A 390 -23.35 1.08 9.82
N ASP A 391 -24.55 1.33 9.37
CA ASP A 391 -25.11 2.64 9.08
C ASP A 391 -26.55 2.75 9.63
N ASP A 392 -27.23 3.86 9.34
CA ASP A 392 -28.59 4.11 9.83
C ASP A 392 -29.66 3.13 9.30
N ASP A 393 -29.38 2.45 8.19
CA ASP A 393 -30.29 1.49 7.57
C ASP A 393 -29.96 0.05 8.00
N SER A 394 -28.89 -0.16 8.79
CA SER A 394 -28.49 -1.47 9.30
C SER A 394 -29.46 -1.99 10.35
N LEU A 395 -29.70 -3.31 10.33
CA LEU A 395 -30.45 -3.98 11.39
C LEU A 395 -29.67 -3.98 12.70
N PHE A 396 -30.33 -4.40 13.79
CA PHE A 396 -29.69 -4.52 15.09
C PHE A 396 -28.46 -5.43 15.02
N VAL A 397 -27.32 -4.92 15.54
CA VAL A 397 -26.04 -5.63 15.56
C VAL A 397 -25.78 -6.19 16.95
N ASN A 398 -25.61 -7.51 17.03
CA ASN A 398 -25.22 -8.19 18.26
C ASN A 398 -23.70 -8.22 18.39
N VAL A 399 -23.19 -7.75 19.54
CA VAL A 399 -21.78 -7.86 19.93
C VAL A 399 -21.67 -8.89 21.05
N GLY A 400 -20.91 -9.96 20.81
CA GLY A 400 -20.58 -10.96 21.82
C GLY A 400 -19.45 -10.46 22.71
N GLU A 401 -19.62 -10.47 24.04
CA GLU A 401 -18.71 -9.85 25.01
C GLU A 401 -18.08 -10.88 25.96
N ARG A 402 -18.21 -12.18 25.69
CA ARG A 402 -17.79 -13.24 26.62
C ARG A 402 -16.31 -13.64 26.49
N THR A 403 -15.64 -13.23 25.43
CA THR A 403 -14.20 -13.43 25.19
C THR A 403 -13.34 -12.29 25.74
N ASN A 404 -13.72 -11.77 26.88
CA ASN A 404 -13.11 -10.65 27.58
C ASN A 404 -12.73 -11.08 28.99
N VAL A 405 -11.41 -11.06 29.33
CA VAL A 405 -10.91 -11.50 30.64
C VAL A 405 -11.39 -10.60 31.78
N THR A 406 -11.50 -9.29 31.54
CA THR A 406 -12.04 -8.33 32.50
C THR A 406 -13.54 -8.52 32.70
N GLY A 407 -14.31 -8.71 31.63
CA GLY A 407 -15.77 -8.83 31.65
C GLY A 407 -16.31 -10.21 31.99
N SER A 408 -15.52 -11.27 31.86
CA SER A 408 -15.93 -12.68 32.05
C SER A 408 -14.96 -13.47 32.92
N LYS A 409 -15.28 -13.61 34.21
CA LYS A 409 -14.50 -14.43 35.14
C LYS A 409 -14.32 -15.89 34.69
N ALA A 410 -15.31 -16.43 33.98
CA ALA A 410 -15.25 -17.78 33.41
C ALA A 410 -14.18 -17.85 32.31
N PHE A 411 -14.18 -16.90 31.38
CA PHE A 411 -13.20 -16.82 30.31
C PHE A 411 -11.79 -16.55 30.84
N ALA A 412 -11.63 -15.59 31.78
CA ALA A 412 -10.36 -15.32 32.45
C ALA A 412 -9.75 -16.58 33.08
N ARG A 413 -10.58 -17.42 33.73
CA ARG A 413 -10.14 -18.69 34.30
C ARG A 413 -9.63 -19.68 33.26
N LEU A 414 -10.25 -19.72 32.08
CA LEU A 414 -9.82 -20.58 30.99
C LEU A 414 -8.45 -20.14 30.46
N ILE A 415 -8.25 -18.83 30.26
CA ILE A 415 -6.99 -18.26 29.80
C ILE A 415 -5.88 -18.49 30.83
N LEU A 416 -6.12 -18.18 32.12
CA LEU A 416 -5.13 -18.36 33.18
C LEU A 416 -4.70 -19.83 33.40
N ASN A 417 -5.56 -20.78 33.03
CA ASN A 417 -5.24 -22.22 33.13
C ASN A 417 -4.86 -22.84 31.78
N GLU A 418 -4.55 -22.01 30.78
CA GLU A 418 -4.12 -22.45 29.44
C GLU A 418 -5.12 -23.38 28.72
N LYS A 419 -6.42 -23.28 29.07
CA LYS A 419 -7.49 -24.07 28.46
C LYS A 419 -8.02 -23.40 27.19
N PHE A 420 -7.15 -23.26 26.21
CA PHE A 420 -7.42 -22.47 25.00
C PHE A 420 -8.55 -23.08 24.14
N ASP A 421 -8.65 -24.40 24.05
CA ASP A 421 -9.76 -25.05 23.32
C ASP A 421 -11.12 -24.72 23.93
N GLU A 422 -11.23 -24.73 25.27
CA GLU A 422 -12.47 -24.33 25.96
C GLU A 422 -12.74 -22.83 25.79
N ALA A 423 -11.70 -21.99 25.76
CA ALA A 423 -11.81 -20.55 25.50
C ALA A 423 -12.29 -20.27 24.06
N LEU A 424 -11.75 -20.97 23.07
CA LEU A 424 -12.22 -20.92 21.68
C LEU A 424 -13.66 -21.38 21.53
N ALA A 425 -14.11 -22.38 22.32
CA ALA A 425 -15.51 -22.79 22.32
C ALA A 425 -16.45 -21.66 22.80
N VAL A 426 -16.00 -20.81 23.76
CA VAL A 426 -16.76 -19.62 24.18
C VAL A 426 -16.90 -18.62 23.02
N ALA A 427 -15.82 -18.36 22.26
CA ALA A 427 -15.88 -17.51 21.09
C ALA A 427 -16.85 -18.05 20.03
N ARG A 428 -16.72 -19.34 19.69
CA ARG A 428 -17.61 -20.03 18.73
C ARG A 428 -19.07 -19.94 19.13
N GLN A 429 -19.39 -20.22 20.40
CA GLN A 429 -20.78 -20.19 20.90
C GLN A 429 -21.43 -18.81 20.71
N GLN A 430 -20.68 -17.70 20.84
CA GLN A 430 -21.22 -16.37 20.62
C GLN A 430 -21.63 -16.18 19.15
N VAL A 431 -20.79 -16.63 18.20
CA VAL A 431 -21.09 -16.57 16.77
C VAL A 431 -22.28 -17.46 16.43
N GLU A 432 -22.32 -18.69 16.91
CA GLU A 432 -23.43 -19.63 16.70
C GLU A 432 -24.77 -19.11 17.26
N ASN A 433 -24.70 -18.30 18.32
CA ASN A 433 -25.89 -17.64 18.92
C ASN A 433 -26.22 -16.28 18.27
N GLY A 434 -25.57 -15.93 17.15
CA GLY A 434 -25.95 -14.80 16.31
C GLY A 434 -25.19 -13.49 16.58
N ALA A 435 -24.02 -13.52 17.21
CA ALA A 435 -23.16 -12.36 17.28
C ALA A 435 -22.51 -12.10 15.90
N GLN A 436 -22.69 -10.88 15.37
CA GLN A 436 -22.02 -10.41 14.16
C GLN A 436 -20.60 -9.92 14.45
N VAL A 437 -20.35 -9.48 15.67
CA VAL A 437 -19.05 -9.02 16.16
C VAL A 437 -18.78 -9.69 17.49
N ILE A 438 -17.55 -10.12 17.74
CA ILE A 438 -17.11 -10.54 19.09
C ILE A 438 -16.05 -9.60 19.60
N ASP A 439 -16.19 -9.18 20.86
CA ASP A 439 -15.16 -8.47 21.60
C ASP A 439 -14.13 -9.45 22.13
N ILE A 440 -12.85 -9.18 21.89
CA ILE A 440 -11.75 -9.98 22.41
C ILE A 440 -10.84 -9.05 23.21
N ASN A 441 -10.80 -9.28 24.52
CA ASN A 441 -9.89 -8.58 25.41
C ASN A 441 -9.11 -9.58 26.27
N MET A 442 -7.76 -9.51 26.17
CA MET A 442 -6.82 -10.33 26.94
C MET A 442 -6.04 -9.51 27.97
N ASP A 443 -6.39 -8.23 28.11
CA ASP A 443 -5.73 -7.28 29.00
C ASP A 443 -6.54 -7.08 30.30
N GLU A 444 -5.87 -7.11 31.46
CA GLU A 444 -6.44 -6.89 32.78
C GLU A 444 -6.05 -5.52 33.37
#